data_8cc1c5a39482a9c1814e7841b894b9af
#
_entry.id   8cc1c5a39482a9c1814e7841b894b9af
#
_cell.length_a   1.000
_cell.length_b   1.000
_cell.length_c   1.000
_cell.angle_alpha   90.00
_cell.angle_beta   90.00
_cell.angle_gamma   90.00
#
_symmetry.space_group_name_H-M   'P 1'
#
loop_
_entity.id
_entity.type
_entity.pdbx_description
1 polymer ?
#
loop_
_entity_poly.entity_id
_entity_poly.type
_entity_poly.pdbx_seq_one_letter_code
_entity_poly.pdbx_strand_id
1 'polypeptide(L)'
;MKNLSIYSFYLFVLILMPINIFAQESTGIEEVIVTATKTESNVQDIPMVVDVFTESQINDLNINNTEDIGNLIPSLIGAYNVDPMNARMSIRGIGTSQSDASLESDVSFVVDGVYLNKTGLGLSDLVDIERIEVLHGPQGTLYGKNSNAGVVNITTKKPTPGDADAFIKYENGDYNKSSVSSAMTFGISDSIALRLTANTTESDGWMTNSVDGSSANGDDNQTLAIKLYFEEDDLKVFFNHTDISKKSTCCAVDSVDTSNQTATANAMGALGAFGAYAPADGRYDNYRFQARPGMPTFNLDSTLTSMRVDKETENGVLTYVLARNDYTVDRKWDADFSAAEFWNLHRILPGDSLTNELRFSSNMIGNLQYTVGVYISESTYGEYGGGEAMRAITIGEDLIPIYSQMVSTLTNTITAITTAQSMGLATAAQLGQLPALGAQAAALGGLVATTAQGDGAAQDMTWDDSTSAIFGRVTNHLSDTTRVILGLRYTDEEKEADLYANTVLDGTMTVSAAMAQAFGQPGLAGVTAPRQTLLNDTHFLTGVLQNVDQIFTRGDTAITWSLSMEKDLRDDIMLYVSAATGYKSGGFNSTSGLDNLSRAFDKTETESFEL
;
A
#
# COMPACT_ATOMS: atom_id res chain seq x y z
N MET A 1 19.41 -17.34 17.65
CA MET A 1 18.88 -17.23 19.02
C MET A 1 17.46 -16.65 19.09
N LYS A 2 16.97 -15.92 18.07
CA LYS A 2 15.56 -15.42 18.02
C LYS A 2 14.53 -16.56 17.84
N ASN A 3 14.84 -17.58 17.04
CA ASN A 3 13.92 -18.71 16.79
C ASN A 3 13.65 -19.59 18.02
N LEU A 4 14.57 -19.62 18.99
CA LEU A 4 14.41 -20.45 20.19
C LEU A 4 13.29 -19.93 21.12
N SER A 5 13.01 -18.62 21.11
CA SER A 5 11.97 -18.02 21.96
C SER A 5 10.56 -18.29 21.45
N ILE A 6 10.40 -18.36 20.13
CA ILE A 6 9.10 -18.64 19.48
C ILE A 6 8.72 -20.10 19.65
N TYR A 7 9.66 -21.03 19.43
CA TYR A 7 9.42 -22.46 19.70
C TYR A 7 9.13 -22.73 21.19
N SER A 8 9.72 -21.96 22.10
CA SER A 8 9.41 -22.05 23.53
C SER A 8 8.00 -21.56 23.86
N PHE A 9 7.48 -20.56 23.15
CA PHE A 9 6.12 -20.08 23.30
C PHE A 9 5.09 -21.11 22.79
N TYR A 10 5.31 -21.71 21.62
CA TYR A 10 4.45 -22.77 21.09
C TYR A 10 4.48 -24.02 21.97
N LEU A 11 5.63 -24.39 22.51
CA LEU A 11 5.74 -25.50 23.43
C LEU A 11 5.00 -25.25 24.75
N PHE A 12 5.00 -24.01 25.23
CA PHE A 12 4.28 -23.61 26.45
C PHE A 12 2.76 -23.59 26.24
N VAL A 13 2.28 -23.16 25.07
CA VAL A 13 0.86 -23.21 24.68
C VAL A 13 0.35 -24.66 24.56
N LEU A 14 1.17 -25.56 23.98
CA LEU A 14 0.82 -26.97 23.84
C LEU A 14 0.67 -27.73 25.19
N ILE A 15 1.37 -27.31 26.23
CA ILE A 15 1.34 -27.94 27.56
C ILE A 15 0.10 -27.54 28.38
N LEU A 16 -0.55 -26.43 28.02
CA LEU A 16 -1.69 -25.86 28.77
C LEU A 16 -3.08 -26.27 28.24
N MET A 17 -3.17 -27.08 27.18
CA MET A 17 -4.47 -27.45 26.59
C MET A 17 -5.23 -28.47 27.42
N PRO A 18 -6.42 -28.13 27.97
CA PRO A 18 -7.39 -29.14 28.35
C PRO A 18 -8.10 -29.66 27.09
N ILE A 19 -7.86 -30.92 26.71
CA ILE A 19 -8.49 -31.54 25.54
C ILE A 19 -9.96 -31.84 25.88
N ASN A 20 -10.86 -30.94 25.51
CA ASN A 20 -12.30 -31.22 25.44
C ASN A 20 -12.72 -31.08 23.97
N ILE A 21 -12.82 -32.21 23.27
CA ILE A 21 -13.35 -32.23 21.89
C ILE A 21 -14.88 -32.32 22.00
N PHE A 22 -15.57 -31.21 21.77
CA PHE A 22 -17.00 -31.20 21.49
C PHE A 22 -17.20 -30.77 20.03
N ALA A 23 -17.60 -31.71 19.20
CA ALA A 23 -18.13 -31.40 17.87
C ALA A 23 -19.60 -30.97 18.05
N GLN A 24 -19.92 -29.73 17.76
CA GLN A 24 -21.29 -29.24 17.67
C GLN A 24 -21.64 -29.01 16.21
N GLU A 25 -22.47 -29.89 15.64
CA GLU A 25 -23.11 -29.64 14.34
C GLU A 25 -24.24 -28.61 14.53
N SER A 26 -24.12 -27.42 13.97
CA SER A 26 -25.23 -26.49 13.85
C SER A 26 -25.93 -26.72 12.50
N THR A 27 -27.18 -27.14 12.54
CA THR A 27 -28.05 -27.39 11.37
C THR A 27 -29.00 -26.22 11.08
N GLY A 28 -28.64 -24.99 11.41
CA GLY A 28 -29.40 -23.78 11.08
C GLY A 28 -28.71 -22.97 9.98
N ILE A 29 -29.50 -22.28 9.15
CA ILE A 29 -28.94 -21.21 8.28
C ILE A 29 -28.39 -20.16 9.26
N GLU A 30 -27.08 -19.92 9.21
CA GLU A 30 -26.41 -18.95 10.06
C GLU A 30 -26.89 -17.55 9.68
N GLU A 31 -27.48 -16.82 10.63
CA GLU A 31 -27.85 -15.42 10.43
C GLU A 31 -26.58 -14.58 10.36
N VAL A 32 -26.32 -13.94 9.22
CA VAL A 32 -25.11 -13.17 9.00
C VAL A 32 -25.28 -11.77 9.56
N ILE A 33 -24.68 -11.53 10.73
CA ILE A 33 -24.64 -10.21 11.38
C ILE A 33 -23.42 -9.44 10.88
N VAL A 34 -23.62 -8.18 10.53
CA VAL A 34 -22.59 -7.26 10.02
C VAL A 34 -22.56 -5.97 10.84
N THR A 35 -21.43 -5.28 10.78
CA THR A 35 -21.22 -3.97 11.41
C THR A 35 -20.99 -2.84 10.41
N ALA A 36 -21.32 -3.09 9.15
CA ALA A 36 -21.22 -2.16 8.02
C ALA A 36 -21.81 -0.76 8.30
N THR A 37 -22.84 -0.69 9.13
CA THR A 37 -23.49 0.57 9.52
C THR A 37 -23.02 1.12 10.87
N LYS A 38 -21.88 0.63 11.40
CA LYS A 38 -21.35 0.90 12.75
C LYS A 38 -22.26 0.46 13.90
N THR A 39 -23.32 -0.27 13.58
CA THR A 39 -24.23 -0.99 14.49
C THR A 39 -24.41 -2.40 13.96
N GLU A 40 -24.63 -3.36 14.84
CA GLU A 40 -24.96 -4.73 14.45
C GLU A 40 -26.30 -4.77 13.72
N SER A 41 -26.33 -5.40 12.56
CA SER A 41 -27.52 -5.54 11.73
C SER A 41 -27.44 -6.84 10.94
N ASN A 42 -28.57 -7.42 10.58
CA ASN A 42 -28.59 -8.53 9.64
C ASN A 42 -28.20 -8.01 8.24
N VAL A 43 -27.37 -8.75 7.51
CA VAL A 43 -26.93 -8.36 6.16
C VAL A 43 -28.11 -8.16 5.20
N GLN A 44 -29.22 -8.87 5.40
CA GLN A 44 -30.45 -8.74 4.60
C GLN A 44 -31.24 -7.44 4.87
N ASP A 45 -30.93 -6.75 5.98
CA ASP A 45 -31.62 -5.52 6.39
C ASP A 45 -30.82 -4.25 6.06
N ILE A 46 -29.78 -4.36 5.20
CA ILE A 46 -28.92 -3.23 4.86
C ILE A 46 -29.12 -2.81 3.40
N PRO A 47 -29.42 -1.51 3.10
CA PRO A 47 -29.66 -1.02 1.74
C PRO A 47 -28.36 -0.73 0.98
N MET A 48 -27.49 -1.71 0.90
CA MET A 48 -26.25 -1.65 0.14
C MET A 48 -25.73 -3.05 -0.15
N VAL A 49 -24.89 -3.19 -1.15
CA VAL A 49 -24.21 -4.44 -1.44
C VAL A 49 -23.06 -4.64 -0.46
N VAL A 50 -23.09 -5.74 0.28
CA VAL A 50 -22.05 -6.16 1.22
C VAL A 50 -21.72 -7.63 0.96
N ASP A 51 -20.47 -7.94 0.65
CA ASP A 51 -19.97 -9.31 0.69
C ASP A 51 -19.43 -9.59 2.09
N VAL A 52 -19.78 -10.74 2.65
CA VAL A 52 -19.39 -11.11 4.01
C VAL A 52 -18.75 -12.48 3.99
N PHE A 53 -17.60 -12.60 4.64
CA PHE A 53 -16.97 -13.88 4.94
C PHE A 53 -16.96 -14.07 6.45
N THR A 54 -17.68 -15.10 6.90
CA THR A 54 -17.70 -15.53 8.31
C THR A 54 -16.41 -16.29 8.67
N GLU A 55 -16.14 -16.51 9.96
CA GLU A 55 -14.98 -17.29 10.44
C GLU A 55 -14.92 -18.68 9.77
N SER A 56 -16.07 -19.36 9.61
CA SER A 56 -16.12 -20.65 8.92
C SER A 56 -15.71 -20.54 7.45
N GLN A 57 -16.26 -19.57 6.72
CA GLN A 57 -15.93 -19.35 5.31
C GLN A 57 -14.45 -18.94 5.11
N ILE A 58 -13.89 -18.10 6.00
CA ILE A 58 -12.48 -17.72 5.98
C ILE A 58 -11.60 -18.96 6.10
N ASN A 59 -11.94 -19.87 7.02
CA ASN A 59 -11.21 -21.11 7.22
C ASN A 59 -11.40 -22.10 6.07
N ASP A 60 -12.63 -22.30 5.60
CA ASP A 60 -12.97 -23.28 4.55
C ASP A 60 -12.40 -22.89 3.18
N LEU A 61 -12.38 -21.61 2.87
CA LEU A 61 -11.82 -21.03 1.64
C LEU A 61 -10.33 -20.74 1.74
N ASN A 62 -9.74 -20.96 2.92
CA ASN A 62 -8.33 -20.70 3.22
C ASN A 62 -7.91 -19.26 2.88
N ILE A 63 -8.71 -18.27 3.32
CA ILE A 63 -8.42 -16.84 3.16
C ILE A 63 -7.35 -16.46 4.19
N ASN A 64 -6.13 -16.23 3.73
CA ASN A 64 -4.98 -15.94 4.60
C ASN A 64 -4.54 -14.47 4.50
N ASN A 65 -4.94 -13.78 3.44
CA ASN A 65 -4.64 -12.37 3.22
C ASN A 65 -5.76 -11.69 2.42
N THR A 66 -5.70 -10.37 2.28
CA THR A 66 -6.75 -9.62 1.57
C THR A 66 -6.71 -9.78 0.05
N GLU A 67 -5.62 -10.29 -0.54
CA GLU A 67 -5.60 -10.65 -1.98
C GLU A 67 -6.49 -11.86 -2.26
N ASP A 68 -6.53 -12.83 -1.34
CA ASP A 68 -7.40 -13.99 -1.47
C ASP A 68 -8.86 -13.56 -1.58
N ILE A 69 -9.27 -12.50 -0.87
CA ILE A 69 -10.61 -11.91 -0.97
C ILE A 69 -10.87 -11.37 -2.38
N GLY A 70 -9.90 -10.69 -2.99
CA GLY A 70 -9.99 -10.17 -4.36
C GLY A 70 -10.25 -11.27 -5.41
N ASN A 71 -9.78 -12.49 -5.16
CA ASN A 71 -10.04 -13.64 -6.02
C ASN A 71 -11.48 -14.20 -5.89
N LEU A 72 -12.16 -13.89 -4.80
CA LEU A 72 -13.52 -14.38 -4.49
C LEU A 72 -14.60 -13.35 -4.83
N ILE A 73 -14.29 -12.07 -4.86
CA ILE A 73 -15.21 -10.97 -5.16
C ILE A 73 -14.88 -10.37 -6.53
N PRO A 74 -15.67 -10.63 -7.59
CA PRO A 74 -15.35 -10.18 -8.95
C PRO A 74 -15.23 -8.67 -9.13
N SER A 75 -15.87 -7.88 -8.25
CA SER A 75 -15.83 -6.42 -8.27
C SER A 75 -14.66 -5.82 -7.52
N LEU A 76 -13.99 -6.59 -6.68
CA LEU A 76 -12.81 -6.20 -5.92
C LEU A 76 -11.55 -6.67 -6.65
N ILE A 77 -10.75 -5.73 -7.09
CA ILE A 77 -9.45 -6.01 -7.69
C ILE A 77 -8.39 -5.51 -6.71
N GLY A 78 -7.63 -6.45 -6.15
CA GLY A 78 -6.44 -6.18 -5.38
C GLY A 78 -5.21 -6.61 -6.18
N ALA A 79 -4.18 -5.81 -6.18
CA ALA A 79 -2.91 -6.18 -6.80
C ALA A 79 -1.77 -5.62 -5.95
N TYR A 80 -0.84 -6.50 -5.57
CA TYR A 80 0.47 -6.04 -5.17
C TYR A 80 1.13 -5.38 -6.38
N ASN A 81 1.63 -4.22 -6.15
CA ASN A 81 2.49 -3.53 -7.07
C ASN A 81 3.93 -3.62 -6.53
N VAL A 82 4.85 -2.92 -7.14
CA VAL A 82 6.21 -2.71 -6.63
C VAL A 82 6.26 -2.06 -5.23
N ASP A 83 5.11 -1.69 -4.68
CA ASP A 83 4.93 -1.11 -3.35
C ASP A 83 3.78 -1.77 -2.58
N PRO A 84 4.05 -2.77 -1.73
CA PRO A 84 3.03 -3.41 -0.90
C PRO A 84 2.32 -2.47 0.07
N MET A 85 2.97 -1.37 0.53
CA MET A 85 2.34 -0.39 1.44
C MET A 85 1.20 0.37 0.78
N ASN A 86 1.34 0.67 -0.52
CA ASN A 86 0.33 1.36 -1.31
C ASN A 86 -0.24 0.42 -2.37
N ALA A 87 -0.59 -0.80 -1.96
CA ALA A 87 -1.16 -1.79 -2.85
C ALA A 87 -2.39 -1.23 -3.58
N ARG A 88 -2.49 -1.53 -4.87
CA ARG A 88 -3.65 -1.11 -5.67
C ARG A 88 -4.87 -1.88 -5.22
N MET A 89 -5.90 -1.17 -4.84
CA MET A 89 -7.20 -1.76 -4.55
C MET A 89 -8.26 -0.95 -5.27
N SER A 90 -9.20 -1.65 -5.90
CA SER A 90 -10.34 -1.02 -6.56
C SER A 90 -11.62 -1.84 -6.37
N ILE A 91 -12.73 -1.15 -6.21
CA ILE A 91 -14.07 -1.75 -6.17
C ILE A 91 -14.88 -1.15 -7.32
N ARG A 92 -15.50 -2.02 -8.13
CA ARG A 92 -16.28 -1.61 -9.32
C ARG A 92 -15.49 -0.71 -10.29
N GLY A 93 -14.16 -0.92 -10.38
CA GLY A 93 -13.27 -0.15 -11.25
C GLY A 93 -12.84 1.22 -10.72
N ILE A 94 -13.29 1.63 -9.53
CA ILE A 94 -12.81 2.85 -8.86
C ILE A 94 -11.72 2.45 -7.89
N GLY A 95 -10.53 3.05 -8.01
CA GLY A 95 -9.39 2.74 -7.16
C GLY A 95 -8.17 3.57 -7.50
N THR A 96 -7.20 3.56 -6.59
CA THR A 96 -5.93 4.25 -6.74
C THR A 96 -4.97 3.36 -7.52
N SER A 97 -4.39 3.88 -8.60
CA SER A 97 -3.57 3.09 -9.55
C SER A 97 -2.07 3.30 -9.40
N GLN A 98 -1.62 4.23 -8.59
CA GLN A 98 -0.20 4.57 -8.43
C GLN A 98 0.30 4.23 -7.02
N SER A 99 1.55 3.82 -6.94
CA SER A 99 2.27 3.58 -5.69
C SER A 99 3.16 4.78 -5.36
N ASP A 100 2.56 5.84 -4.86
CA ASP A 100 3.25 6.99 -4.30
C ASP A 100 2.88 7.09 -2.82
N ALA A 101 3.87 7.32 -1.95
CA ALA A 101 3.65 7.38 -0.51
C ALA A 101 2.66 8.49 -0.10
N SER A 102 2.54 9.53 -0.91
CA SER A 102 1.62 10.66 -0.69
C SER A 102 0.16 10.37 -1.06
N LEU A 103 -0.10 9.31 -1.85
CA LEU A 103 -1.44 9.00 -2.32
C LEU A 103 -2.21 8.16 -1.30
N GLU A 104 -3.46 8.54 -1.09
CA GLU A 104 -4.42 7.78 -0.31
C GLU A 104 -5.24 6.84 -1.20
N SER A 105 -5.79 5.78 -0.61
CA SER A 105 -6.60 4.79 -1.32
C SER A 105 -8.02 5.28 -1.56
N ASP A 106 -8.68 4.79 -2.61
CA ASP A 106 -10.11 4.94 -2.84
C ASP A 106 -10.96 3.91 -2.08
N VAL A 107 -10.30 2.85 -1.55
CA VAL A 107 -10.91 1.81 -0.72
C VAL A 107 -10.33 1.93 0.68
N SER A 108 -11.18 2.16 1.68
CA SER A 108 -10.77 2.22 3.07
C SER A 108 -10.56 0.83 3.66
N PHE A 109 -9.51 0.69 4.48
CA PHE A 109 -9.30 -0.46 5.34
C PHE A 109 -9.62 -0.10 6.78
N VAL A 110 -10.43 -0.93 7.43
CA VAL A 110 -10.84 -0.74 8.82
C VAL A 110 -10.67 -2.04 9.57
N VAL A 111 -9.97 -2.02 10.70
CA VAL A 111 -9.78 -3.17 11.59
C VAL A 111 -10.33 -2.82 12.97
N ASP A 112 -11.29 -3.60 13.46
CA ASP A 112 -11.99 -3.38 14.75
C ASP A 112 -12.53 -1.94 14.92
N GLY A 113 -12.94 -1.31 13.81
CA GLY A 113 -13.44 0.06 13.78
C GLY A 113 -12.36 1.14 13.63
N VAL A 114 -11.10 0.78 13.51
CA VAL A 114 -9.96 1.69 13.31
C VAL A 114 -9.63 1.80 11.83
N TYR A 115 -9.65 3.00 11.28
CA TYR A 115 -9.19 3.28 9.93
C TYR A 115 -7.65 3.19 9.84
N LEU A 116 -7.16 2.44 8.85
CA LEU A 116 -5.74 2.35 8.53
C LEU A 116 -5.39 3.29 7.37
N ASN A 117 -4.44 4.19 7.60
CA ASN A 117 -4.06 5.23 6.63
C ASN A 117 -3.29 4.71 5.39
N LYS A 118 -2.81 3.47 5.43
CA LYS A 118 -2.16 2.79 4.30
C LYS A 118 -2.79 1.42 4.07
N THR A 119 -3.09 1.10 2.82
CA THR A 119 -3.72 -0.17 2.44
C THR A 119 -2.87 -1.38 2.83
N GLY A 120 -1.55 -1.27 2.71
CA GLY A 120 -0.61 -2.35 3.04
C GLY A 120 -0.63 -2.81 4.50
N LEU A 121 -1.05 -1.93 5.42
CA LEU A 121 -1.23 -2.29 6.83
C LEU A 121 -2.40 -3.26 7.04
N GLY A 122 -3.43 -3.20 6.19
CA GLY A 122 -4.58 -4.09 6.21
C GLY A 122 -4.41 -5.35 5.35
N LEU A 123 -3.31 -5.48 4.61
CA LEU A 123 -3.03 -6.61 3.71
C LEU A 123 -2.20 -7.73 4.36
N SER A 124 -1.81 -7.58 5.61
CA SER A 124 -1.04 -8.58 6.36
C SER A 124 -1.86 -9.84 6.63
N ASP A 125 -1.21 -10.86 7.14
CA ASP A 125 -1.81 -12.16 7.46
C ASP A 125 -3.10 -12.01 8.27
N LEU A 126 -4.20 -12.50 7.71
CA LEU A 126 -5.52 -12.50 8.33
C LEU A 126 -5.63 -13.67 9.31
N VAL A 127 -5.21 -13.44 10.54
CA VAL A 127 -5.19 -14.45 11.60
C VAL A 127 -6.22 -14.11 12.67
N ASP A 128 -6.97 -15.13 13.11
CA ASP A 128 -7.92 -14.97 14.21
C ASP A 128 -9.00 -13.93 13.91
N ILE A 129 -9.55 -14.03 12.71
CA ILE A 129 -10.57 -13.14 12.17
C ILE A 129 -11.95 -13.74 12.44
N GLU A 130 -12.86 -12.93 12.96
CA GLU A 130 -14.26 -13.28 13.16
C GLU A 130 -15.06 -13.16 11.87
N ARG A 131 -14.85 -12.03 11.13
CA ARG A 131 -15.47 -11.80 9.83
C ARG A 131 -14.78 -10.70 9.04
N ILE A 132 -15.00 -10.74 7.72
CA ILE A 132 -14.57 -9.72 6.78
C ILE A 132 -15.81 -9.25 6.03
N GLU A 133 -16.04 -7.95 5.99
CA GLU A 133 -17.13 -7.30 5.29
C GLU A 133 -16.54 -6.40 4.17
N VAL A 134 -16.98 -6.58 2.93
CA VAL A 134 -16.61 -5.69 1.82
C VAL A 134 -17.84 -4.90 1.40
N LEU A 135 -17.83 -3.62 1.73
CA LEU A 135 -18.92 -2.68 1.45
C LEU A 135 -18.66 -2.04 0.09
N HIS A 136 -19.62 -2.11 -0.79
CA HIS A 136 -19.53 -1.56 -2.14
C HIS A 136 -20.13 -0.17 -2.24
N GLY A 137 -19.50 0.68 -3.06
CA GLY A 137 -19.93 2.05 -3.29
C GLY A 137 -19.53 3.03 -2.18
N PRO A 138 -19.83 4.31 -2.34
CA PRO A 138 -19.39 5.36 -1.43
C PRO A 138 -19.91 5.19 0.01
N GLN A 139 -19.00 5.22 0.97
CA GLN A 139 -19.29 5.12 2.41
C GLN A 139 -18.87 6.39 3.18
N GLY A 140 -18.85 7.54 2.49
CA GLY A 140 -18.34 8.79 3.03
C GLY A 140 -19.03 9.30 4.30
N THR A 141 -20.27 8.91 4.56
CA THR A 141 -21.02 9.38 5.75
C THR A 141 -20.54 8.74 7.04
N LEU A 142 -20.34 7.42 7.08
CA LEU A 142 -19.95 6.70 8.30
C LEU A 142 -18.46 6.46 8.42
N TYR A 143 -17.78 6.22 7.29
CA TYR A 143 -16.37 5.88 7.26
C TYR A 143 -15.48 7.09 6.90
N GLY A 144 -16.05 8.14 6.30
CA GLY A 144 -15.35 9.38 6.04
C GLY A 144 -14.51 9.38 4.77
N LYS A 145 -13.33 10.01 4.84
CA LYS A 145 -12.42 10.13 3.70
C LYS A 145 -11.97 8.77 3.17
N ASN A 146 -11.59 8.73 1.90
CA ASN A 146 -10.96 7.58 1.27
C ASN A 146 -11.85 6.32 1.18
N SER A 147 -13.16 6.48 1.30
CA SER A 147 -14.16 5.43 1.19
C SER A 147 -15.12 5.66 0.00
N ASN A 148 -14.63 6.26 -1.06
CA ASN A 148 -15.42 6.61 -2.24
C ASN A 148 -15.69 5.42 -3.17
N ALA A 149 -14.84 4.39 -3.17
CA ALA A 149 -15.09 3.13 -3.87
C ALA A 149 -15.75 2.07 -2.97
N GLY A 150 -15.45 2.08 -1.69
CA GLY A 150 -15.94 1.13 -0.71
C GLY A 150 -15.06 1.00 0.52
N VAL A 151 -15.35 -0.01 1.34
CA VAL A 151 -14.63 -0.29 2.59
C VAL A 151 -14.40 -1.79 2.72
N VAL A 152 -13.21 -2.19 3.12
CA VAL A 152 -12.90 -3.52 3.64
C VAL A 152 -12.85 -3.40 5.16
N ASN A 153 -13.84 -3.97 5.84
CA ASN A 153 -14.00 -3.93 7.29
C ASN A 153 -13.69 -5.31 7.87
N ILE A 154 -12.65 -5.39 8.68
CA ILE A 154 -12.16 -6.63 9.29
C ILE A 154 -12.47 -6.57 10.78
N THR A 155 -13.15 -7.59 11.28
CA THR A 155 -13.41 -7.76 12.70
C THR A 155 -12.61 -8.95 13.21
N THR A 156 -11.74 -8.72 14.20
CA THR A 156 -10.96 -9.77 14.83
C THR A 156 -11.77 -10.46 15.92
N LYS A 157 -11.46 -11.73 16.19
CA LYS A 157 -12.15 -12.51 17.21
C LYS A 157 -11.88 -11.94 18.61
N LYS A 158 -12.95 -11.65 19.35
CA LYS A 158 -12.89 -11.16 20.73
C LYS A 158 -12.90 -12.33 21.71
N PRO A 159 -12.18 -12.25 22.85
CA PRO A 159 -12.33 -13.22 23.92
C PRO A 159 -13.68 -13.04 24.62
N THR A 160 -14.27 -14.14 25.06
CA THR A 160 -15.55 -14.16 25.80
C THR A 160 -15.26 -14.46 27.27
N PRO A 161 -15.74 -13.62 28.23
CA PRO A 161 -15.62 -13.90 29.64
C PRO A 161 -16.24 -15.25 30.03
N GLY A 162 -15.58 -15.97 30.93
CA GLY A 162 -16.01 -17.29 31.38
C GLY A 162 -15.78 -18.43 30.38
N ASP A 163 -15.35 -18.14 29.16
CA ASP A 163 -15.08 -19.11 28.12
C ASP A 163 -13.58 -19.44 28.01
N ALA A 164 -13.27 -20.62 27.43
CA ALA A 164 -11.93 -21.06 27.12
C ALA A 164 -11.95 -21.80 25.78
N ASP A 165 -11.40 -21.17 24.75
CA ASP A 165 -11.23 -21.76 23.45
C ASP A 165 -9.77 -21.64 22.99
N ALA A 166 -9.36 -22.57 22.14
CA ALA A 166 -8.03 -22.53 21.55
C ALA A 166 -8.02 -23.23 20.20
N PHE A 167 -7.20 -22.74 19.29
CA PHE A 167 -6.88 -23.46 18.07
C PHE A 167 -5.38 -23.42 17.76
N ILE A 168 -4.93 -24.39 17.01
CA ILE A 168 -3.67 -24.39 16.31
C ILE A 168 -3.91 -24.88 14.88
N LYS A 169 -3.46 -24.11 13.90
CA LYS A 169 -3.54 -24.43 12.49
C LYS A 169 -2.12 -24.54 11.94
N TYR A 170 -1.82 -25.63 11.25
CA TYR A 170 -0.57 -25.82 10.52
C TYR A 170 -0.87 -25.98 9.05
N GLU A 171 -0.18 -25.20 8.22
CA GLU A 171 -0.27 -25.26 6.78
C GLU A 171 1.11 -25.55 6.19
N ASN A 172 1.15 -26.38 5.15
CA ASN A 172 2.34 -26.64 4.36
C ASN A 172 1.94 -26.63 2.88
N GLY A 173 2.74 -26.00 2.04
CA GLY A 173 2.43 -25.80 0.64
C GLY A 173 3.65 -25.82 -0.26
N ASP A 174 3.44 -25.47 -1.52
CA ASP A 174 4.51 -25.32 -2.49
C ASP A 174 5.47 -24.20 -2.10
N TYR A 175 6.64 -24.18 -2.72
CA TYR A 175 7.72 -23.22 -2.43
C TYR A 175 8.16 -23.22 -0.96
N ASN A 176 8.18 -24.42 -0.35
CA ASN A 176 8.51 -24.62 1.06
C ASN A 176 7.67 -23.77 2.01
N LYS A 177 6.44 -23.37 1.59
CA LYS A 177 5.54 -22.62 2.47
C LYS A 177 5.24 -23.44 3.72
N SER A 178 5.45 -22.84 4.88
CA SER A 178 5.10 -23.35 6.19
C SER A 178 4.46 -22.23 7.00
N SER A 179 3.26 -22.46 7.53
CA SER A 179 2.57 -21.52 8.40
C SER A 179 2.05 -22.21 9.64
N VAL A 180 2.20 -21.55 10.79
CA VAL A 180 1.63 -21.96 12.07
C VAL A 180 0.86 -20.79 12.65
N SER A 181 -0.45 -20.96 12.79
CA SER A 181 -1.33 -19.99 13.45
C SER A 181 -1.92 -20.61 14.71
N SER A 182 -2.01 -19.83 15.77
CA SER A 182 -2.61 -20.29 17.02
C SER A 182 -3.28 -19.12 17.75
N ALA A 183 -4.36 -19.40 18.45
CA ALA A 183 -4.91 -18.48 19.42
C ALA A 183 -5.47 -19.25 20.62
N MET A 184 -5.53 -18.56 21.77
CA MET A 184 -6.05 -19.13 23.00
C MET A 184 -6.76 -18.05 23.81
N THR A 185 -7.99 -18.36 24.24
CA THR A 185 -8.79 -17.52 25.15
C THR A 185 -8.69 -18.07 26.57
N PHE A 186 -8.51 -17.19 27.52
CA PHE A 186 -8.54 -17.43 28.95
C PHE A 186 -9.66 -16.58 29.58
N GLY A 187 -10.73 -17.21 30.04
CA GLY A 187 -11.70 -16.59 30.92
C GLY A 187 -11.06 -16.38 32.31
N ILE A 188 -10.67 -15.14 32.61
CA ILE A 188 -10.02 -14.77 33.89
C ILE A 188 -11.06 -14.70 35.01
N SER A 189 -12.24 -14.17 34.68
CA SER A 189 -13.40 -14.11 35.56
C SER A 189 -14.68 -14.10 34.71
N ASP A 190 -15.83 -14.00 35.36
CA ASP A 190 -17.13 -13.86 34.68
C ASP A 190 -17.24 -12.54 33.87
N SER A 191 -16.37 -11.57 34.15
CA SER A 191 -16.37 -10.24 33.50
C SER A 191 -15.12 -9.99 32.64
N ILE A 192 -14.07 -10.81 32.73
CA ILE A 192 -12.77 -10.54 32.08
C ILE A 192 -12.30 -11.78 31.30
N ALA A 193 -11.90 -11.55 30.06
CA ALA A 193 -11.24 -12.55 29.24
C ALA A 193 -10.02 -11.97 28.53
N LEU A 194 -8.99 -12.82 28.35
CA LEU A 194 -7.75 -12.54 27.64
C LEU A 194 -7.65 -13.49 26.46
N ARG A 195 -7.25 -13.00 25.28
CA ARG A 195 -6.90 -13.81 24.12
C ARG A 195 -5.50 -13.49 23.65
N LEU A 196 -4.72 -14.52 23.42
CA LEU A 196 -3.39 -14.45 22.85
C LEU A 196 -3.42 -15.08 21.47
N THR A 197 -2.92 -14.37 20.46
CA THR A 197 -2.84 -14.86 19.07
C THR A 197 -1.39 -14.79 18.61
N ALA A 198 -0.94 -15.83 17.92
CA ALA A 198 0.39 -15.87 17.30
C ALA A 198 0.31 -16.52 15.92
N ASN A 199 1.01 -15.95 14.96
CA ASN A 199 1.20 -16.51 13.63
C ASN A 199 2.66 -16.41 13.19
N THR A 200 3.13 -17.38 12.44
CA THR A 200 4.37 -17.31 11.66
C THR A 200 4.17 -18.01 10.33
N THR A 201 4.60 -17.36 9.26
CA THR A 201 4.54 -17.88 7.89
C THR A 201 5.88 -17.66 7.22
N GLU A 202 6.45 -18.74 6.66
CA GLU A 202 7.68 -18.69 5.87
C GLU A 202 7.43 -19.32 4.49
N SER A 203 8.00 -18.73 3.42
CA SER A 203 8.01 -19.31 2.07
C SER A 203 9.21 -18.84 1.27
N ASP A 204 9.73 -19.69 0.38
CA ASP A 204 10.90 -19.37 -0.46
C ASP A 204 10.59 -18.42 -1.63
N GLY A 205 9.33 -18.21 -1.92
CA GLY A 205 8.90 -17.45 -3.12
C GLY A 205 8.86 -18.29 -4.38
N TRP A 206 8.09 -17.82 -5.35
CA TRP A 206 7.72 -18.57 -6.54
C TRP A 206 8.39 -18.08 -7.83
N MET A 207 9.09 -16.94 -7.78
CA MET A 207 9.88 -16.44 -8.92
C MET A 207 11.37 -16.71 -8.69
N THR A 208 12.08 -17.01 -9.76
CA THR A 208 13.54 -17.27 -9.72
C THR A 208 14.28 -16.16 -10.44
N ASN A 209 15.25 -15.53 -9.76
CA ASN A 209 16.16 -14.60 -10.38
C ASN A 209 17.09 -15.35 -11.36
N SER A 210 17.03 -15.01 -12.62
CA SER A 210 17.86 -15.64 -13.65
C SER A 210 19.34 -15.27 -13.58
N VAL A 211 19.70 -14.26 -12.77
CA VAL A 211 21.08 -13.79 -12.61
C VAL A 211 21.85 -14.69 -11.63
N ASP A 212 21.28 -14.97 -10.47
CA ASP A 212 21.96 -15.68 -9.38
C ASP A 212 21.23 -16.93 -8.86
N GLY A 213 20.02 -17.18 -9.37
CA GLY A 213 19.19 -18.32 -8.96
C GLY A 213 18.46 -18.12 -7.63
N SER A 214 18.51 -16.94 -7.02
CA SER A 214 17.75 -16.62 -5.82
C SER A 214 16.23 -16.60 -6.09
N SER A 215 15.42 -16.85 -5.06
CA SER A 215 13.97 -16.76 -5.16
C SER A 215 13.45 -15.39 -4.74
N ALA A 216 12.32 -14.97 -5.32
CA ALA A 216 11.60 -13.77 -4.93
C ALA A 216 10.10 -14.01 -4.81
N ASN A 217 9.40 -13.04 -4.19
CA ASN A 217 8.01 -13.12 -3.77
C ASN A 217 7.79 -14.20 -2.70
N GLY A 218 8.81 -14.40 -1.85
CA GLY A 218 8.72 -15.19 -0.62
C GLY A 218 8.45 -14.30 0.59
N ASP A 219 7.94 -14.89 1.66
CA ASP A 219 7.55 -14.22 2.89
C ASP A 219 8.18 -14.87 4.12
N ASP A 220 8.54 -14.05 5.10
CA ASP A 220 8.82 -14.41 6.50
C ASP A 220 8.02 -13.43 7.37
N ASN A 221 6.82 -13.84 7.77
CA ASN A 221 5.86 -13.02 8.48
C ASN A 221 5.66 -13.53 9.90
N GLN A 222 5.52 -12.60 10.84
CA GLN A 222 5.18 -12.89 12.23
C GLN A 222 4.13 -11.91 12.71
N THR A 223 3.07 -12.43 13.34
CA THR A 223 2.01 -11.63 13.97
C THR A 223 1.83 -12.10 15.40
N LEU A 224 1.81 -11.17 16.34
CA LEU A 224 1.49 -11.40 17.74
C LEU A 224 0.38 -10.44 18.16
N ALA A 225 -0.68 -10.94 18.81
CA ALA A 225 -1.72 -10.08 19.34
C ALA A 225 -2.10 -10.46 20.76
N ILE A 226 -2.39 -9.43 21.56
CA ILE A 226 -2.93 -9.53 22.92
C ILE A 226 -4.25 -8.77 22.94
N LYS A 227 -5.34 -9.46 23.23
CA LYS A 227 -6.68 -8.88 23.29
C LYS A 227 -7.26 -9.08 24.69
N LEU A 228 -7.77 -8.02 25.27
CA LEU A 228 -8.44 -8.04 26.58
C LEU A 228 -9.88 -7.56 26.39
N TYR A 229 -10.81 -8.31 26.91
CA TYR A 229 -12.23 -7.94 26.94
C TYR A 229 -12.73 -7.91 28.37
N PHE A 230 -13.40 -6.84 28.69
CA PHE A 230 -14.11 -6.64 29.96
C PHE A 230 -15.57 -6.35 29.66
N GLU A 231 -16.47 -7.03 30.37
CA GLU A 231 -17.91 -6.81 30.30
C GLU A 231 -18.51 -6.94 31.70
N GLU A 232 -19.13 -5.89 32.18
CA GLU A 232 -19.86 -5.88 33.44
C GLU A 232 -21.05 -4.92 33.33
N ASP A 233 -22.23 -5.43 33.63
CA ASP A 233 -23.49 -4.72 33.51
C ASP A 233 -23.68 -4.09 32.11
N ASP A 234 -23.60 -2.76 32.05
CA ASP A 234 -23.82 -1.92 30.88
C ASP A 234 -22.50 -1.37 30.25
N LEU A 235 -21.34 -1.85 30.72
CA LEU A 235 -20.02 -1.40 30.25
C LEU A 235 -19.27 -2.56 29.60
N LYS A 236 -18.85 -2.34 28.34
CA LYS A 236 -17.98 -3.26 27.59
C LYS A 236 -16.71 -2.52 27.19
N VAL A 237 -15.55 -3.12 27.43
CA VAL A 237 -14.25 -2.59 27.03
C VAL A 237 -13.50 -3.65 26.25
N PHE A 238 -13.08 -3.33 25.05
CA PHE A 238 -12.24 -4.17 24.22
C PHE A 238 -10.90 -3.46 23.97
N PHE A 239 -9.82 -4.07 24.40
CA PHE A 239 -8.45 -3.63 24.13
C PHE A 239 -7.77 -4.64 23.20
N ASN A 240 -7.10 -4.13 22.17
CA ASN A 240 -6.32 -4.92 21.23
C ASN A 240 -4.94 -4.28 21.04
N HIS A 241 -3.90 -5.10 21.14
CA HIS A 241 -2.53 -4.74 20.80
C HIS A 241 -1.96 -5.80 19.88
N THR A 242 -1.57 -5.42 18.67
CA THR A 242 -1.09 -6.32 17.63
C THR A 242 0.24 -5.82 17.09
N ASP A 243 1.27 -6.67 17.12
CA ASP A 243 2.56 -6.47 16.49
C ASP A 243 2.68 -7.35 15.25
N ILE A 244 3.11 -6.75 14.15
CA ILE A 244 3.32 -7.41 12.85
C ILE A 244 4.75 -7.12 12.42
N SER A 245 5.51 -8.17 12.09
CA SER A 245 6.79 -8.07 11.41
C SER A 245 6.74 -8.91 10.15
N LYS A 246 6.93 -8.27 9.00
CA LYS A 246 6.92 -8.91 7.69
C LYS A 246 8.24 -8.65 7.00
N LYS A 247 8.88 -9.73 6.50
CA LYS A 247 10.03 -9.66 5.61
C LYS A 247 9.68 -10.38 4.33
N SER A 248 9.86 -9.72 3.22
CA SER A 248 9.54 -10.28 1.92
C SER A 248 10.64 -9.98 0.93
N THR A 249 10.85 -10.90 0.00
CA THR A 249 11.63 -10.66 -1.20
C THR A 249 10.75 -10.08 -2.33
N CYS A 250 9.72 -9.35 -1.96
CA CYS A 250 8.78 -8.70 -2.84
C CYS A 250 9.40 -7.40 -3.43
N CYS A 251 9.05 -6.98 -4.61
CA CYS A 251 8.09 -7.56 -5.53
C CYS A 251 8.79 -7.75 -6.88
N ALA A 252 9.11 -8.98 -7.16
CA ALA A 252 9.65 -9.33 -8.47
C ALA A 252 8.50 -9.39 -9.47
N VAL A 253 8.73 -8.84 -10.64
CA VAL A 253 7.77 -8.82 -11.77
C VAL A 253 8.43 -9.40 -13.01
N ASP A 254 7.63 -10.08 -13.83
CA ASP A 254 8.06 -10.54 -15.16
C ASP A 254 7.55 -9.57 -16.23
N SER A 255 8.33 -9.35 -17.26
CA SER A 255 8.00 -8.46 -18.37
C SER A 255 7.17 -9.19 -19.41
N VAL A 256 5.93 -8.72 -19.61
CA VAL A 256 4.94 -9.33 -20.53
C VAL A 256 5.09 -8.85 -21.97
N ASP A 257 5.47 -7.60 -22.18
CA ASP A 257 5.55 -6.97 -23.49
C ASP A 257 6.94 -6.40 -23.73
N THR A 258 7.71 -7.13 -24.50
CA THR A 258 9.04 -6.71 -24.93
C THR A 258 9.02 -5.70 -26.07
N SER A 259 7.84 -5.39 -26.66
CA SER A 259 7.74 -4.53 -27.85
C SER A 259 8.10 -3.06 -27.58
N ASN A 260 7.86 -2.55 -26.38
CA ASN A 260 8.21 -1.18 -25.99
C ASN A 260 9.55 -1.08 -25.22
N GLN A 261 9.95 -2.14 -24.52
CA GLN A 261 11.30 -2.24 -23.97
C GLN A 261 12.34 -2.50 -25.06
N THR A 262 11.89 -2.95 -26.23
CA THR A 262 12.72 -3.44 -27.33
C THR A 262 13.65 -2.39 -27.93
N ALA A 263 13.35 -1.11 -27.90
CA ALA A 263 14.28 -0.13 -28.45
C ALA A 263 15.49 0.10 -27.53
N THR A 264 15.27 0.22 -26.22
CA THR A 264 16.36 0.41 -25.24
C THR A 264 17.01 -0.92 -24.89
N ALA A 265 16.24 -1.97 -24.61
CA ALA A 265 16.77 -3.30 -24.28
C ALA A 265 17.43 -3.98 -25.49
N ASN A 266 16.93 -3.81 -26.73
CA ASN A 266 17.63 -4.29 -27.94
C ASN A 266 18.88 -3.46 -28.25
N ALA A 267 18.88 -2.16 -28.00
CA ALA A 267 20.10 -1.36 -28.10
C ALA A 267 21.13 -1.81 -27.07
N MET A 268 20.72 -2.11 -25.85
CA MET A 268 21.57 -2.58 -24.76
C MET A 268 21.96 -4.06 -24.93
N GLY A 269 21.05 -4.92 -25.38
CA GLY A 269 21.33 -6.32 -25.69
C GLY A 269 22.26 -6.49 -26.91
N ALA A 270 22.14 -5.64 -27.92
CA ALA A 270 23.08 -5.59 -29.06
C ALA A 270 24.51 -5.16 -28.65
N LEU A 271 24.66 -4.53 -27.49
CA LEU A 271 25.94 -4.14 -26.91
C LEU A 271 26.54 -5.24 -26.01
N GLY A 272 25.86 -6.38 -25.84
CA GLY A 272 26.34 -7.47 -24.98
C GLY A 272 26.30 -7.13 -23.48
N ALA A 273 25.66 -6.01 -23.12
CA ALA A 273 25.61 -5.52 -21.75
C ALA A 273 24.58 -6.30 -20.89
N PHE A 274 23.59 -6.90 -21.53
CA PHE A 274 22.67 -7.82 -20.89
C PHE A 274 22.95 -9.23 -21.39
N GLY A 275 23.28 -10.14 -20.50
CA GLY A 275 23.20 -11.57 -20.80
C GLY A 275 21.78 -11.81 -21.32
N ALA A 276 21.66 -12.16 -22.62
CA ALA A 276 20.46 -12.26 -23.37
C ALA A 276 19.27 -12.82 -22.57
N TYR A 277 18.48 -11.96 -21.95
CA TYR A 277 17.16 -12.29 -21.48
C TYR A 277 16.16 -11.35 -22.14
N ALA A 278 15.82 -11.67 -23.35
CA ALA A 278 14.46 -11.54 -23.82
C ALA A 278 13.88 -12.95 -23.72
N PRO A 279 12.72 -13.21 -23.12
CA PRO A 279 12.09 -14.51 -23.24
C PRO A 279 11.93 -14.77 -24.75
N ALA A 280 12.61 -15.79 -25.24
CA ALA A 280 12.71 -16.06 -26.68
C ALA A 280 11.33 -16.40 -27.31
N ASP A 281 10.29 -16.56 -26.49
CA ASP A 281 8.97 -17.02 -26.88
C ASP A 281 7.77 -16.24 -26.28
N GLY A 282 7.99 -15.22 -25.49
CA GLY A 282 6.90 -14.37 -24.95
C GLY A 282 5.91 -15.11 -24.02
N ARG A 283 6.33 -16.19 -23.38
CA ARG A 283 5.45 -17.00 -22.52
C ARG A 283 5.65 -16.69 -21.06
N TYR A 284 4.52 -16.61 -20.33
CA TYR A 284 4.38 -16.39 -18.90
C TYR A 284 4.81 -17.56 -18.00
N ASP A 285 5.23 -18.69 -18.55
CA ASP A 285 5.34 -19.95 -17.84
C ASP A 285 6.70 -20.21 -17.19
N ASN A 286 7.61 -19.26 -17.20
CA ASN A 286 8.96 -19.47 -16.67
C ASN A 286 9.17 -18.97 -15.25
N TYR A 287 8.25 -18.19 -14.66
CA TYR A 287 8.37 -17.63 -13.31
C TYR A 287 9.77 -17.09 -13.01
N ARG A 288 10.31 -16.31 -13.94
CA ARG A 288 11.67 -15.76 -13.86
C ARG A 288 11.64 -14.25 -13.91
N PHE A 289 12.55 -13.65 -13.20
CA PHE A 289 12.81 -12.22 -13.23
C PHE A 289 14.32 -11.96 -13.34
N GLN A 290 14.69 -10.71 -13.53
CA GLN A 290 16.07 -10.26 -13.44
C GLN A 290 16.13 -9.14 -12.42
N ALA A 291 17.05 -9.24 -11.49
CA ALA A 291 17.42 -8.19 -10.58
C ALA A 291 18.81 -8.45 -10.03
N ARG A 292 19.43 -7.41 -9.49
CA ARG A 292 20.68 -7.52 -8.75
C ARG A 292 20.56 -8.51 -7.59
N PRO A 293 21.61 -9.29 -7.27
CA PRO A 293 21.64 -10.16 -6.11
C PRO A 293 21.25 -9.42 -4.80
N GLY A 294 20.37 -10.03 -4.01
CA GLY A 294 19.88 -9.45 -2.75
C GLY A 294 18.76 -8.40 -2.91
N MET A 295 18.16 -8.26 -4.09
CA MET A 295 17.00 -7.43 -4.37
C MET A 295 15.90 -8.24 -5.10
N PRO A 296 14.63 -7.88 -4.98
CA PRO A 296 14.05 -6.85 -4.12
C PRO A 296 13.94 -7.28 -2.63
N THR A 297 13.80 -6.32 -1.72
CA THR A 297 13.48 -6.57 -0.32
C THR A 297 12.43 -5.59 0.19
N PHE A 298 11.52 -6.09 1.01
CA PHE A 298 10.49 -5.31 1.68
C PHE A 298 10.35 -5.80 3.12
N ASN A 299 10.64 -4.94 4.08
CA ASN A 299 10.49 -5.24 5.50
C ASN A 299 9.48 -4.25 6.09
N LEU A 300 8.48 -4.75 6.80
CA LEU A 300 7.48 -3.97 7.52
C LEU A 300 7.50 -4.40 8.98
N ASP A 301 7.64 -3.44 9.87
CA ASP A 301 7.31 -3.58 11.29
C ASP A 301 6.15 -2.63 11.58
N SER A 302 5.08 -3.13 12.19
CA SER A 302 3.88 -2.35 12.50
C SER A 302 3.29 -2.76 13.84
N THR A 303 2.80 -1.78 14.59
CA THR A 303 2.12 -1.96 15.87
C THR A 303 0.79 -1.22 15.84
N LEU A 304 -0.32 -1.95 16.03
CA LEU A 304 -1.66 -1.38 16.20
C LEU A 304 -2.12 -1.58 17.64
N THR A 305 -2.39 -0.49 18.34
CA THR A 305 -2.99 -0.52 19.68
C THR A 305 -4.32 0.20 19.65
N SER A 306 -5.38 -0.47 20.05
CA SER A 306 -6.72 0.12 20.08
C SER A 306 -7.48 -0.20 21.37
N MET A 307 -8.39 0.69 21.72
CA MET A 307 -9.34 0.51 22.82
C MET A 307 -10.70 0.98 22.35
N ARG A 308 -11.69 0.11 22.50
CA ARG A 308 -13.10 0.42 22.31
C ARG A 308 -13.85 0.30 23.64
N VAL A 309 -14.64 1.30 23.96
CA VAL A 309 -15.51 1.35 25.15
C VAL A 309 -16.95 1.54 24.67
N ASP A 310 -17.81 0.59 24.99
CA ASP A 310 -19.25 0.68 24.75
C ASP A 310 -19.95 0.80 26.10
N LYS A 311 -20.71 1.88 26.28
CA LYS A 311 -21.56 2.11 27.47
C LYS A 311 -23.02 2.08 27.05
N GLU A 312 -23.73 1.05 27.48
CA GLU A 312 -25.16 0.96 27.28
C GLU A 312 -25.90 1.96 28.20
N THR A 313 -26.93 2.57 27.70
CA THR A 313 -27.80 3.52 28.42
C THR A 313 -29.26 3.18 28.11
N GLU A 314 -30.21 3.73 28.87
CA GLU A 314 -31.63 3.56 28.60
C GLU A 314 -32.03 3.98 27.17
N ASN A 315 -31.34 4.93 26.58
CA ASN A 315 -31.69 5.52 25.28
C ASN A 315 -30.81 5.03 24.10
N GLY A 316 -29.78 4.21 24.35
CA GLY A 316 -28.86 3.73 23.32
C GLY A 316 -27.49 3.43 23.85
N VAL A 317 -26.50 3.31 22.94
CA VAL A 317 -25.11 2.96 23.25
C VAL A 317 -24.20 4.13 22.92
N LEU A 318 -23.38 4.53 23.89
CA LEU A 318 -22.27 5.45 23.69
C LEU A 318 -21.00 4.63 23.44
N THR A 319 -20.39 4.81 22.27
CA THR A 319 -19.16 4.13 21.88
C THR A 319 -18.01 5.13 21.78
N TYR A 320 -16.88 4.80 22.40
CA TYR A 320 -15.63 5.51 22.22
C TYR A 320 -14.56 4.58 21.66
N VAL A 321 -13.86 4.99 20.60
CA VAL A 321 -12.74 4.27 20.00
C VAL A 321 -11.51 5.17 20.03
N LEU A 322 -10.41 4.66 20.61
CA LEU A 322 -9.09 5.26 20.60
C LEU A 322 -8.13 4.27 19.96
N ALA A 323 -7.33 4.72 18.99
CA ALA A 323 -6.33 3.86 18.39
C ALA A 323 -5.06 4.62 18.03
N ARG A 324 -3.93 3.94 18.20
CA ARG A 324 -2.63 4.35 17.69
C ARG A 324 -2.05 3.25 16.81
N ASN A 325 -1.59 3.63 15.65
CA ASN A 325 -0.88 2.77 14.74
C ASN A 325 0.48 3.38 14.44
N ASP A 326 1.56 2.61 14.64
CA ASP A 326 2.93 2.99 14.33
C ASP A 326 3.50 1.95 13.36
N TYR A 327 4.22 2.38 12.31
CA TYR A 327 4.84 1.47 11.36
C TYR A 327 6.14 2.00 10.79
N THR A 328 7.00 1.10 10.33
CA THR A 328 8.18 1.42 9.53
C THR A 328 8.33 0.39 8.42
N VAL A 329 8.53 0.89 7.20
CA VAL A 329 8.89 0.05 6.05
C VAL A 329 10.32 0.37 5.64
N ASP A 330 11.15 -0.66 5.48
CA ASP A 330 12.46 -0.58 4.82
C ASP A 330 12.39 -1.40 3.54
N ARG A 331 12.49 -0.73 2.39
CA ARG A 331 12.43 -1.38 1.09
C ARG A 331 13.60 -1.03 0.19
N LYS A 332 14.09 -2.07 -0.51
CA LYS A 332 15.11 -1.92 -1.54
C LYS A 332 14.63 -2.61 -2.80
N TRP A 333 14.79 -1.97 -3.93
CA TRP A 333 14.51 -2.62 -5.20
C TRP A 333 15.41 -2.11 -6.31
N ASP A 334 15.57 -2.97 -7.28
CA ASP A 334 16.23 -2.67 -8.54
C ASP A 334 15.23 -1.96 -9.45
N ALA A 335 15.47 -0.68 -9.73
CA ALA A 335 14.52 0.16 -10.45
C ALA A 335 14.57 -0.04 -11.97
N ASP A 336 15.59 -0.70 -12.47
CA ASP A 336 15.72 -0.96 -13.91
C ASP A 336 15.23 -2.35 -14.31
N PHE A 337 14.94 -3.22 -13.34
CA PHE A 337 14.43 -4.59 -13.54
C PHE A 337 15.29 -5.41 -14.50
N SER A 338 16.60 -5.30 -14.41
CA SER A 338 17.54 -5.97 -15.30
C SER A 338 18.69 -6.66 -14.54
N ALA A 339 19.53 -7.40 -15.26
CA ALA A 339 20.73 -8.01 -14.70
C ALA A 339 21.86 -6.98 -14.44
N ALA A 340 21.77 -5.81 -15.05
CA ALA A 340 22.75 -4.77 -14.92
C ALA A 340 22.46 -3.84 -13.74
N GLU A 341 23.48 -3.36 -13.09
CA GLU A 341 23.33 -2.45 -11.95
C GLU A 341 23.32 -1.00 -12.43
N PHE A 342 22.12 -0.49 -12.80
CA PHE A 342 21.95 0.90 -13.20
C PHE A 342 21.51 1.79 -12.07
N TRP A 343 20.35 1.48 -11.46
CA TRP A 343 19.73 2.27 -10.41
C TRP A 343 19.31 1.39 -9.26
N ASN A 344 19.76 1.73 -8.08
CA ASN A 344 19.33 1.13 -6.84
C ASN A 344 18.42 2.11 -6.10
N LEU A 345 17.27 1.64 -5.65
CA LEU A 345 16.38 2.40 -4.78
C LEU A 345 16.37 1.79 -3.39
N HIS A 346 16.52 2.65 -2.39
CA HIS A 346 16.41 2.30 -0.99
C HIS A 346 15.59 3.38 -0.28
N ARG A 347 14.48 2.99 0.34
CA ARG A 347 13.59 3.92 1.02
C ARG A 347 13.13 3.36 2.36
N ILE A 348 13.07 4.25 3.35
CA ILE A 348 12.50 4.00 4.67
C ILE A 348 11.25 4.86 4.79
N LEU A 349 10.13 4.23 5.13
CA LEU A 349 8.83 4.88 5.24
C LEU A 349 8.28 4.67 6.65
N PRO A 350 8.64 5.53 7.61
CA PRO A 350 8.00 5.53 8.92
C PRO A 350 6.64 6.22 8.83
N GLY A 351 5.75 5.86 9.73
CA GLY A 351 4.50 6.56 9.91
C GLY A 351 3.84 6.20 11.23
N ASP A 352 3.07 7.14 11.73
CA ASP A 352 2.20 6.95 12.89
C ASP A 352 0.85 7.64 12.68
N SER A 353 -0.15 7.17 13.41
CA SER A 353 -1.46 7.82 13.45
C SER A 353 -2.12 7.64 14.80
N LEU A 354 -2.85 8.66 15.22
CA LEU A 354 -3.71 8.65 16.41
C LEU A 354 -5.15 8.95 15.98
N THR A 355 -6.08 8.08 16.32
CA THR A 355 -7.48 8.18 15.94
C THR A 355 -8.37 8.19 17.17
N ASN A 356 -9.36 9.08 17.19
CA ASN A 356 -10.38 9.19 18.20
C ASN A 356 -11.75 9.28 17.54
N GLU A 357 -12.69 8.42 17.94
CA GLU A 357 -14.09 8.49 17.53
C GLU A 357 -14.99 8.37 18.76
N LEU A 358 -15.92 9.30 18.92
CA LEU A 358 -16.99 9.22 19.92
C LEU A 358 -18.32 9.25 19.18
N ARG A 359 -19.18 8.24 19.39
CA ARG A 359 -20.51 8.18 18.79
C ARG A 359 -21.56 7.70 19.76
N PHE A 360 -22.77 8.14 19.54
CA PHE A 360 -23.97 7.67 20.23
C PHE A 360 -24.94 7.09 19.21
N SER A 361 -25.36 5.84 19.42
CA SER A 361 -26.37 5.13 18.62
C SER A 361 -27.61 4.92 19.48
N SER A 362 -28.73 5.53 19.09
CA SER A 362 -29.97 5.47 19.88
C SER A 362 -30.68 4.12 19.75
N ASN A 363 -31.39 3.72 20.78
CA ASN A 363 -32.47 2.77 20.65
C ASN A 363 -33.60 3.36 19.79
N MET A 364 -34.60 2.55 19.44
CA MET A 364 -35.78 3.03 18.75
C MET A 364 -36.57 4.00 19.65
N ILE A 365 -36.74 5.24 19.20
CA ILE A 365 -37.49 6.29 19.88
C ILE A 365 -38.71 6.64 19.01
N GLY A 366 -39.87 6.07 19.34
CA GLY A 366 -41.03 6.12 18.45
C GLY A 366 -40.78 5.36 17.16
N ASN A 367 -40.65 6.06 16.05
CA ASN A 367 -40.32 5.51 14.75
C ASN A 367 -38.92 5.94 14.24
N LEU A 368 -38.10 6.53 15.11
CA LEU A 368 -36.77 7.05 14.78
C LEU A 368 -35.69 6.26 15.50
N GLN A 369 -34.60 6.00 14.76
CA GLN A 369 -33.34 5.54 15.27
C GLN A 369 -32.23 6.42 14.67
N TYR A 370 -31.23 6.81 15.45
CA TYR A 370 -30.15 7.66 14.94
C TYR A 370 -28.79 7.29 15.53
N THR A 371 -27.76 7.57 14.76
CA THR A 371 -26.36 7.57 15.19
C THR A 371 -25.77 8.95 14.92
N VAL A 372 -25.09 9.53 15.92
CA VAL A 372 -24.34 10.79 15.78
C VAL A 372 -22.94 10.60 16.34
N GLY A 373 -21.95 11.24 15.76
CA GLY A 373 -20.59 11.09 16.23
C GLY A 373 -19.65 12.20 15.80
N VAL A 374 -18.51 12.23 16.46
CA VAL A 374 -17.36 13.07 16.14
C VAL A 374 -16.14 12.19 15.92
N TYR A 375 -15.27 12.60 15.01
CA TYR A 375 -14.04 11.90 14.65
C TYR A 375 -12.91 12.89 14.57
N ILE A 376 -11.76 12.52 15.15
CA ILE A 376 -10.52 13.29 15.08
C ILE A 376 -9.38 12.32 14.83
N SER A 377 -8.53 12.62 13.85
CA SER A 377 -7.30 11.88 13.63
C SER A 377 -6.15 12.81 13.26
N GLU A 378 -4.98 12.42 13.71
CA GLU A 378 -3.70 13.01 13.35
C GLU A 378 -2.81 11.89 12.85
N SER A 379 -2.09 12.12 11.75
CA SER A 379 -1.12 11.18 11.24
C SER A 379 0.08 11.89 10.65
N THR A 380 1.26 11.34 10.93
CA THR A 380 2.52 11.74 10.29
C THR A 380 3.07 10.53 9.57
N TYR A 381 3.53 10.71 8.34
CA TYR A 381 4.23 9.68 7.60
C TYR A 381 5.34 10.30 6.77
N GLY A 382 6.39 9.52 6.55
CA GLY A 382 7.57 9.99 5.85
C GLY A 382 8.02 9.03 4.75
N GLU A 383 8.85 9.56 3.87
CA GLU A 383 9.60 8.79 2.89
C GLU A 383 11.03 9.34 2.87
N TYR A 384 11.99 8.54 3.34
CA TYR A 384 13.38 8.95 3.45
C TYR A 384 14.26 8.07 2.58
N GLY A 385 15.25 8.68 1.93
CA GLY A 385 16.32 7.93 1.29
C GLY A 385 17.07 7.10 2.33
N GLY A 386 17.04 5.77 2.19
CA GLY A 386 17.75 4.86 3.11
C GLY A 386 19.20 4.67 2.70
N GLY A 387 20.14 4.83 3.66
CA GLY A 387 21.55 4.54 3.49
C GLY A 387 22.50 5.65 3.95
N GLU A 388 23.82 5.37 3.87
CA GLU A 388 24.86 6.23 4.46
C GLU A 388 24.93 7.66 3.93
N ALA A 389 24.23 7.98 2.84
CA ALA A 389 24.24 9.29 2.23
C ALA A 389 22.83 9.86 1.97
N MET A 390 21.79 9.36 2.65
CA MET A 390 20.39 9.80 2.46
C MET A 390 19.99 9.81 0.97
N ARG A 391 20.35 8.76 0.23
CA ARG A 391 20.11 8.65 -1.20
C ARG A 391 18.96 7.68 -1.47
N ALA A 392 17.84 8.20 -1.95
CA ALA A 392 16.71 7.40 -2.38
C ALA A 392 17.00 6.63 -3.68
N ILE A 393 17.84 7.23 -4.56
CA ILE A 393 18.28 6.64 -5.82
C ILE A 393 19.80 6.72 -5.87
N THR A 394 20.45 5.64 -6.29
CA THR A 394 21.91 5.58 -6.45
C THR A 394 22.25 4.98 -7.82
N ILE A 395 23.24 5.59 -8.50
CA ILE A 395 23.79 5.08 -9.77
C ILE A 395 24.62 3.84 -9.49
N GLY A 396 24.27 2.75 -10.15
CA GLY A 396 25.01 1.49 -10.12
C GLY A 396 26.30 1.49 -10.95
N GLU A 397 27.07 0.39 -10.83
CA GLU A 397 28.39 0.27 -11.45
C GLU A 397 28.35 0.10 -12.98
N ASP A 398 27.25 -0.45 -13.51
CA ASP A 398 27.16 -0.77 -14.94
C ASP A 398 26.71 0.39 -15.82
N LEU A 399 26.12 1.45 -15.23
CA LEU A 399 25.55 2.57 -15.99
C LEU A 399 26.60 3.26 -16.88
N ILE A 400 27.73 3.62 -16.31
CA ILE A 400 28.79 4.38 -17.02
C ILE A 400 29.50 3.55 -18.09
N PRO A 401 29.94 2.30 -17.81
CA PRO A 401 30.52 1.41 -18.84
C PRO A 401 29.59 1.21 -20.03
N ILE A 402 28.32 0.96 -19.80
CA ILE A 402 27.32 0.69 -20.84
C ILE A 402 27.11 1.93 -21.72
N TYR A 403 26.86 3.08 -21.13
CA TYR A 403 26.73 4.30 -21.93
C TYR A 403 28.00 4.68 -22.69
N SER A 404 29.18 4.43 -22.12
CA SER A 404 30.46 4.62 -22.82
C SER A 404 30.57 3.72 -24.06
N GLN A 405 30.12 2.47 -23.95
CA GLN A 405 30.07 1.54 -25.09
C GLN A 405 29.06 1.97 -26.15
N MET A 406 27.87 2.46 -25.73
CA MET A 406 26.88 3.02 -26.64
C MET A 406 27.42 4.22 -27.42
N VAL A 407 28.10 5.15 -26.76
CA VAL A 407 28.77 6.30 -27.42
C VAL A 407 29.80 5.82 -28.46
N SER A 408 30.60 4.83 -28.11
CA SER A 408 31.59 4.25 -29.02
C SER A 408 30.94 3.62 -30.26
N THR A 409 29.84 2.88 -30.06
CA THR A 409 29.09 2.23 -31.16
C THR A 409 28.45 3.26 -32.09
N LEU A 410 27.81 4.31 -31.53
CA LEU A 410 27.25 5.40 -32.33
C LEU A 410 28.35 6.14 -33.12
N THR A 411 29.48 6.43 -32.49
CA THR A 411 30.62 7.10 -33.12
C THR A 411 31.19 6.26 -34.28
N ASN A 412 31.31 4.94 -34.08
CA ASN A 412 31.76 4.02 -35.14
C ASN A 412 30.76 3.98 -36.31
N THR A 413 29.47 3.97 -36.01
CA THR A 413 28.40 4.00 -37.03
C THR A 413 28.43 5.31 -37.83
N ILE A 414 28.57 6.44 -37.18
CA ILE A 414 28.71 7.76 -37.82
C ILE A 414 29.95 7.77 -38.71
N THR A 415 31.07 7.26 -38.22
CA THR A 415 32.35 7.17 -38.97
C THR A 415 32.18 6.28 -40.20
N ALA A 416 31.52 5.13 -40.08
CA ALA A 416 31.27 4.22 -41.21
C ALA A 416 30.42 4.88 -42.30
N ILE A 417 29.35 5.57 -41.91
CA ILE A 417 28.47 6.30 -42.87
C ILE A 417 29.20 7.44 -43.54
N THR A 418 29.97 8.23 -42.80
CA THR A 418 30.76 9.35 -43.37
C THR A 418 31.88 8.86 -44.28
N THR A 419 32.50 7.72 -43.96
CA THR A 419 33.52 7.09 -44.84
C THR A 419 32.84 6.57 -46.12
N ALA A 420 31.68 5.89 -46.02
CA ALA A 420 30.92 5.46 -47.19
C ALA A 420 30.46 6.65 -48.06
N GLN A 421 30.13 7.78 -47.44
CA GLN A 421 29.80 9.03 -48.14
C GLN A 421 31.00 9.53 -48.95
N SER A 422 32.20 9.56 -48.37
CA SER A 422 33.40 10.01 -49.05
C SER A 422 33.78 9.12 -50.25
N MET A 423 33.36 7.85 -50.23
CA MET A 423 33.51 6.88 -51.31
C MET A 423 32.38 6.87 -52.32
N GLY A 424 31.34 7.68 -52.11
CA GLY A 424 30.14 7.70 -52.97
C GLY A 424 29.23 6.48 -52.78
N LEU A 425 29.35 5.72 -51.67
CA LEU A 425 28.66 4.48 -51.42
C LEU A 425 27.50 4.62 -50.42
N ALA A 426 27.40 5.76 -49.71
CA ALA A 426 26.33 5.97 -48.71
C ALA A 426 24.97 6.24 -49.39
N THR A 427 23.92 5.62 -48.89
CA THR A 427 22.54 5.85 -49.33
C THR A 427 21.99 7.16 -48.74
N ALA A 428 20.99 7.74 -49.41
CA ALA A 428 20.32 8.96 -48.89
C ALA A 428 19.66 8.72 -47.50
N ALA A 429 19.15 7.50 -47.25
CA ALA A 429 18.59 7.12 -45.96
C ALA A 429 19.67 7.11 -44.86
N GLN A 430 20.85 6.56 -45.12
CA GLN A 430 21.96 6.58 -44.16
C GLN A 430 22.45 7.99 -43.86
N LEU A 431 22.55 8.84 -44.88
CA LEU A 431 22.96 10.24 -44.68
C LEU A 431 21.91 11.02 -43.86
N GLY A 432 20.64 10.74 -44.07
CA GLY A 432 19.55 11.33 -43.30
C GLY A 432 19.55 10.98 -41.80
N GLN A 433 20.23 9.90 -41.39
CA GLN A 433 20.32 9.48 -39.99
C GLN A 433 21.46 10.18 -39.23
N LEU A 434 22.47 10.74 -39.91
CA LEU A 434 23.67 11.33 -39.28
C LEU A 434 23.35 12.40 -38.21
N PRO A 435 22.43 13.36 -38.44
CA PRO A 435 22.10 14.35 -37.41
C PRO A 435 21.56 13.74 -36.12
N ALA A 436 20.66 12.75 -36.26
CA ALA A 436 20.05 12.09 -35.11
C ALA A 436 21.06 11.25 -34.33
N LEU A 437 21.89 10.47 -35.03
CA LEU A 437 22.99 9.69 -34.42
C LEU A 437 24.01 10.60 -33.73
N GLY A 438 24.35 11.74 -34.34
CA GLY A 438 25.24 12.73 -33.75
C GLY A 438 24.65 13.35 -32.46
N ALA A 439 23.37 13.68 -32.46
CA ALA A 439 22.68 14.20 -31.28
C ALA A 439 22.64 13.16 -30.14
N GLN A 440 22.32 11.90 -30.46
CA GLN A 440 22.33 10.80 -29.48
C GLN A 440 23.73 10.57 -28.89
N ALA A 441 24.76 10.52 -29.71
CA ALA A 441 26.13 10.34 -29.23
C ALA A 441 26.59 11.50 -28.34
N ALA A 442 26.21 12.72 -28.66
CA ALA A 442 26.52 13.90 -27.86
C ALA A 442 25.80 13.88 -26.50
N ALA A 443 24.51 13.51 -26.48
CA ALA A 443 23.72 13.41 -25.26
C ALA A 443 24.28 12.35 -24.31
N LEU A 444 24.54 11.13 -24.82
CA LEU A 444 25.12 10.04 -24.03
C LEU A 444 26.57 10.37 -23.59
N GLY A 445 27.35 11.03 -24.45
CA GLY A 445 28.69 11.49 -24.09
C GLY A 445 28.69 12.52 -22.97
N GLY A 446 27.68 13.41 -22.95
CA GLY A 446 27.47 14.34 -21.86
C GLY A 446 27.12 13.63 -20.56
N LEU A 447 26.22 12.64 -20.61
CA LEU A 447 25.84 11.82 -19.46
C LEU A 447 27.06 11.10 -18.87
N VAL A 448 27.85 10.39 -19.69
CA VAL A 448 29.10 9.69 -19.28
C VAL A 448 30.08 10.66 -18.64
N ALA A 449 30.23 11.86 -19.20
CA ALA A 449 31.21 12.85 -18.71
C ALA A 449 30.82 13.47 -17.35
N THR A 450 29.53 13.50 -17.01
CA THR A 450 29.03 14.18 -15.82
C THR A 450 28.61 13.23 -14.70
N THR A 451 28.42 11.94 -14.98
CA THR A 451 27.95 10.94 -14.05
C THR A 451 29.04 10.06 -13.51
N ALA A 452 29.00 9.65 -12.27
CA ALA A 452 29.87 8.65 -11.66
C ALA A 452 29.04 7.62 -10.88
N GLN A 453 29.63 6.44 -10.69
CA GLN A 453 29.08 5.44 -9.78
C GLN A 453 28.93 6.05 -8.38
N GLY A 454 27.80 5.77 -7.72
CA GLY A 454 27.47 6.30 -6.42
C GLY A 454 26.83 7.67 -6.44
N ASP A 455 26.74 8.38 -7.59
CA ASP A 455 25.88 9.55 -7.70
C ASP A 455 24.45 9.18 -7.36
N GLY A 456 23.75 10.06 -6.67
CA GLY A 456 22.40 9.76 -6.23
C GLY A 456 21.52 10.98 -6.08
N ALA A 457 20.30 10.74 -5.68
CA ALA A 457 19.37 11.76 -5.27
C ALA A 457 18.93 11.50 -3.82
N ALA A 458 19.16 12.49 -2.96
CA ALA A 458 18.58 12.51 -1.63
C ALA A 458 17.10 12.88 -1.74
N GLN A 459 16.29 12.24 -0.90
CA GLN A 459 14.87 12.54 -0.80
C GLN A 459 14.44 12.32 0.64
N ASP A 460 14.00 13.39 1.30
CA ASP A 460 13.40 13.35 2.61
C ASP A 460 12.08 14.08 2.53
N MET A 461 11.00 13.38 2.81
CA MET A 461 9.65 13.90 2.67
C MET A 461 8.84 13.49 3.87
N THR A 462 8.12 14.45 4.47
CA THR A 462 7.21 14.22 5.58
C THR A 462 5.87 14.81 5.25
N TRP A 463 4.81 14.11 5.60
CA TRP A 463 3.43 14.55 5.48
C TRP A 463 2.78 14.49 6.85
N ASP A 464 2.19 15.61 7.26
CA ASP A 464 1.35 15.74 8.44
C ASP A 464 -0.09 15.96 8.01
N ASP A 465 -0.99 15.15 8.54
CA ASP A 465 -2.39 15.09 8.19
C ASP A 465 -3.22 15.20 9.45
N SER A 466 -4.10 16.21 9.52
CA SER A 466 -5.09 16.32 10.58
C SER A 466 -6.50 16.30 9.99
N THR A 467 -7.40 15.54 10.60
CA THR A 467 -8.78 15.42 10.15
C THR A 467 -9.71 15.55 11.33
N SER A 468 -10.73 16.41 11.21
CA SER A 468 -11.84 16.48 12.14
C SER A 468 -13.17 16.35 11.42
N ALA A 469 -14.13 15.65 12.03
CA ALA A 469 -15.45 15.49 11.42
C ALA A 469 -16.58 15.35 12.44
N ILE A 470 -17.75 15.78 12.02
CA ILE A 470 -19.02 15.47 12.67
C ILE A 470 -19.92 14.72 11.68
N PHE A 471 -20.56 13.68 12.14
CA PHE A 471 -21.42 12.86 11.29
C PHE A 471 -22.69 12.43 12.00
N GLY A 472 -23.71 12.08 11.21
CA GLY A 472 -24.94 11.54 11.71
C GLY A 472 -25.66 10.71 10.66
N ARG A 473 -26.43 9.74 11.13
CA ARG A 473 -27.34 8.91 10.34
C ARG A 473 -28.66 8.79 11.09
N VAL A 474 -29.77 8.95 10.39
CA VAL A 474 -31.13 8.82 10.95
C VAL A 474 -31.89 7.81 10.11
N THR A 475 -32.50 6.84 10.76
CA THR A 475 -33.43 5.89 10.16
C THR A 475 -34.84 6.22 10.68
N ASN A 476 -35.78 6.49 9.76
CA ASN A 476 -37.16 6.74 10.04
C ASN A 476 -38.03 5.59 9.52
N HIS A 477 -38.65 4.86 10.41
CA HIS A 477 -39.58 3.79 10.08
C HIS A 477 -40.94 4.39 9.75
N LEU A 478 -41.25 4.58 8.47
CA LEU A 478 -42.55 5.11 7.99
C LEU A 478 -43.70 4.12 8.22
N SER A 479 -43.35 2.83 8.22
CA SER A 479 -44.24 1.72 8.59
C SER A 479 -43.39 0.51 9.00
N ASP A 480 -44.00 -0.57 9.42
CA ASP A 480 -43.31 -1.83 9.79
C ASP A 480 -42.48 -2.41 8.64
N THR A 481 -42.74 -2.02 7.39
CA THR A 481 -42.11 -2.56 6.20
C THR A 481 -41.43 -1.49 5.34
N THR A 482 -41.38 -0.22 5.77
CA THR A 482 -40.81 0.87 4.96
C THR A 482 -39.96 1.77 5.83
N ARG A 483 -38.69 1.94 5.42
CA ARG A 483 -37.71 2.76 6.12
C ARG A 483 -37.11 3.79 5.17
N VAL A 484 -36.79 4.97 5.68
CA VAL A 484 -36.01 6.00 5.01
C VAL A 484 -34.82 6.32 5.88
N ILE A 485 -33.63 6.31 5.27
CA ILE A 485 -32.36 6.50 5.94
C ILE A 485 -31.67 7.70 5.34
N LEU A 486 -31.27 8.64 6.17
CA LEU A 486 -30.49 9.83 5.80
C LEU A 486 -29.17 9.83 6.57
N GLY A 487 -28.06 9.98 5.87
CA GLY A 487 -26.74 10.19 6.44
C GLY A 487 -26.15 11.53 6.00
N LEU A 488 -25.40 12.18 6.89
CA LEU A 488 -24.68 13.42 6.62
C LEU A 488 -23.37 13.45 7.42
N ARG A 489 -22.29 13.90 6.79
CA ARG A 489 -21.01 14.16 7.44
C ARG A 489 -20.40 15.44 6.90
N TYR A 490 -19.87 16.25 7.80
CA TYR A 490 -18.96 17.34 7.51
C TYR A 490 -17.56 16.95 7.97
N THR A 491 -16.59 17.09 7.11
CA THR A 491 -15.19 16.83 7.39
C THR A 491 -14.36 18.06 7.05
N ASP A 492 -13.44 18.41 7.94
CA ASP A 492 -12.40 19.42 7.78
C ASP A 492 -11.04 18.73 7.88
N GLU A 493 -10.14 19.04 6.95
CA GLU A 493 -8.89 18.36 6.76
C GLU A 493 -7.78 19.36 6.46
N GLU A 494 -6.67 19.25 7.17
CA GLU A 494 -5.46 20.03 6.93
C GLU A 494 -4.30 19.10 6.64
N LYS A 495 -3.52 19.42 5.60
CA LYS A 495 -2.33 18.67 5.18
C LYS A 495 -1.14 19.60 5.04
N GLU A 496 -0.02 19.17 5.58
CA GLU A 496 1.28 19.78 5.37
C GLU A 496 2.23 18.74 4.76
N ALA A 497 3.03 19.16 3.79
CA ALA A 497 4.07 18.33 3.20
C ALA A 497 5.39 19.11 3.22
N ASP A 498 6.35 18.61 3.98
CA ASP A 498 7.74 19.10 3.98
C ASP A 498 8.54 18.23 3.02
N LEU A 499 8.90 18.79 1.86
CA LEU A 499 9.53 18.07 0.77
C LEU A 499 10.95 18.57 0.55
N TYR A 500 11.92 17.69 0.77
CA TYR A 500 13.30 17.89 0.40
C TYR A 500 13.72 16.84 -0.65
N ALA A 501 14.24 17.29 -1.77
CA ALA A 501 14.90 16.42 -2.74
C ALA A 501 16.06 17.16 -3.39
N ASN A 502 17.21 16.51 -3.50
CA ASN A 502 18.39 17.10 -4.10
C ASN A 502 19.30 16.03 -4.73
N THR A 503 19.98 16.39 -5.79
CA THR A 503 21.04 15.56 -6.38
C THR A 503 22.24 15.55 -5.44
N VAL A 504 22.81 14.38 -5.15
CA VAL A 504 24.00 14.20 -4.31
C VAL A 504 25.15 13.65 -5.14
N LEU A 505 26.19 14.45 -5.31
CA LEU A 505 27.34 14.17 -6.17
C LEU A 505 28.64 14.26 -5.39
N ASP A 506 29.35 13.15 -5.26
CA ASP A 506 30.62 13.09 -4.54
C ASP A 506 31.80 13.48 -5.41
N GLY A 507 32.91 13.85 -4.76
CA GLY A 507 34.18 14.12 -5.38
C GLY A 507 34.29 15.46 -6.08
N THR A 508 35.32 15.60 -6.86
CA THR A 508 35.65 16.80 -7.64
C THR A 508 35.77 16.46 -9.13
N MET A 509 35.52 17.44 -9.98
CA MET A 509 35.76 17.31 -11.41
C MET A 509 36.49 18.52 -11.95
N THR A 510 37.21 18.32 -13.06
CA THR A 510 37.79 19.43 -13.85
C THR A 510 36.94 19.63 -15.10
N VAL A 511 36.41 20.83 -15.28
CA VAL A 511 35.54 21.18 -16.41
C VAL A 511 36.40 21.24 -17.68
N SER A 512 36.13 20.37 -18.65
CA SER A 512 36.75 20.45 -19.98
C SER A 512 36.23 21.66 -20.77
N ALA A 513 36.94 22.08 -21.78
CA ALA A 513 36.50 23.16 -22.67
C ALA A 513 35.16 22.84 -23.37
N ALA A 514 34.94 21.55 -23.72
CA ALA A 514 33.66 21.10 -24.31
C ALA A 514 32.50 21.18 -23.31
N MET A 515 32.74 20.78 -22.06
CA MET A 515 31.73 20.87 -20.99
C MET A 515 31.40 22.34 -20.66
N ALA A 516 32.42 23.21 -20.58
CA ALA A 516 32.24 24.64 -20.34
C ALA A 516 31.36 25.29 -21.44
N GLN A 517 31.57 24.87 -22.68
CA GLN A 517 30.73 25.30 -23.80
C GLN A 517 29.28 24.74 -23.70
N ALA A 518 29.14 23.46 -23.35
CA ALA A 518 27.84 22.82 -23.17
C ALA A 518 27.03 23.47 -22.02
N PHE A 519 27.67 23.87 -20.95
CA PHE A 519 27.06 24.62 -19.83
C PHE A 519 26.78 26.09 -20.17
N GLY A 520 27.17 26.57 -21.36
CA GLY A 520 27.07 28.00 -21.72
C GLY A 520 28.00 28.91 -20.90
N GLN A 521 29.00 28.33 -20.23
CA GLN A 521 29.94 29.03 -19.32
C GLN A 521 31.41 28.77 -19.71
N PRO A 522 31.89 29.33 -20.83
CA PRO A 522 33.23 29.06 -21.34
C PRO A 522 34.34 29.42 -20.33
N GLY A 523 34.08 30.33 -19.39
CA GLY A 523 35.04 30.68 -18.34
C GLY A 523 35.28 29.59 -17.29
N LEU A 524 34.50 28.52 -17.27
CA LEU A 524 34.74 27.37 -16.39
C LEU A 524 35.76 26.37 -16.96
N ALA A 525 36.22 26.51 -18.20
CA ALA A 525 37.18 25.58 -18.79
C ALA A 525 38.47 25.54 -17.97
N GLY A 526 38.87 24.34 -17.54
CA GLY A 526 40.05 24.13 -16.69
C GLY A 526 39.81 24.34 -15.19
N VAL A 527 38.62 24.75 -14.77
CA VAL A 527 38.27 24.90 -13.34
C VAL A 527 38.05 23.51 -12.73
N THR A 528 38.70 23.26 -11.60
CA THR A 528 38.47 22.07 -10.76
C THR A 528 37.69 22.48 -9.52
N ALA A 529 36.52 21.88 -9.31
CA ALA A 529 35.67 22.16 -8.16
C ALA A 529 34.89 20.92 -7.74
N PRO A 530 34.22 20.90 -6.55
CA PRO A 530 33.33 19.83 -6.18
C PRO A 530 32.25 19.61 -7.25
N ARG A 531 31.96 18.35 -7.59
CA ARG A 531 30.93 17.99 -8.59
C ARG A 531 29.55 18.53 -8.18
N GLN A 532 29.24 18.48 -6.89
CA GLN A 532 28.01 19.07 -6.35
C GLN A 532 27.83 20.54 -6.74
N THR A 533 28.88 21.34 -6.65
CA THR A 533 28.83 22.78 -7.01
C THR A 533 28.68 23.04 -8.50
N LEU A 534 29.31 22.18 -9.33
CA LEU A 534 29.34 22.37 -10.79
C LEU A 534 28.10 21.82 -11.50
N LEU A 535 27.47 20.81 -10.96
CA LEU A 535 26.47 20.01 -11.65
C LEU A 535 25.09 19.99 -10.97
N ASN A 536 24.92 20.59 -9.79
CA ASN A 536 23.70 20.47 -8.99
C ASN A 536 22.40 20.67 -9.78
N ASP A 537 22.37 21.69 -10.65
CA ASP A 537 21.19 22.03 -11.45
C ASP A 537 21.23 21.46 -12.89
N THR A 538 22.32 20.80 -13.29
CA THR A 538 22.55 20.34 -14.67
C THR A 538 22.75 18.83 -14.78
N HIS A 539 22.87 18.12 -13.66
CA HIS A 539 22.99 16.67 -13.66
C HIS A 539 21.67 16.02 -14.09
N PHE A 540 21.74 14.90 -14.82
CA PHE A 540 20.54 14.25 -15.33
C PHE A 540 19.58 13.77 -14.21
N LEU A 541 20.08 13.43 -13.02
CA LEU A 541 19.25 13.08 -11.86
C LEU A 541 18.34 14.23 -11.41
N THR A 542 18.75 15.48 -11.63
CA THR A 542 17.89 16.66 -11.38
C THR A 542 16.65 16.67 -12.30
N GLY A 543 16.74 16.05 -13.46
CA GLY A 543 15.59 15.84 -14.36
C GLY A 543 14.70 14.66 -13.94
N VAL A 544 15.22 13.74 -13.14
CA VAL A 544 14.46 12.57 -12.61
C VAL A 544 13.76 12.93 -11.31
N LEU A 545 14.50 13.56 -10.38
CA LEU A 545 13.95 14.12 -9.15
C LEU A 545 14.30 15.60 -9.10
N GLN A 546 13.31 16.45 -9.22
CA GLN A 546 13.53 17.90 -9.15
C GLN A 546 14.06 18.29 -7.78
N ASN A 547 15.06 19.16 -7.76
CA ASN A 547 15.52 19.77 -6.51
C ASN A 547 14.36 20.56 -5.90
N VAL A 548 14.03 20.25 -4.67
CA VAL A 548 12.98 20.91 -3.88
C VAL A 548 13.43 20.99 -2.43
N ASP A 549 13.13 22.10 -1.79
CA ASP A 549 13.29 22.32 -0.35
C ASP A 549 12.16 23.30 0.04
N GLN A 550 10.99 22.73 0.32
CA GLN A 550 9.79 23.54 0.48
C GLN A 550 8.70 22.82 1.27
N ILE A 551 8.02 23.62 2.11
CA ILE A 551 6.80 23.20 2.80
C ILE A 551 5.59 23.64 1.98
N PHE A 552 4.67 22.70 1.78
CA PHE A 552 3.38 22.91 1.14
C PHE A 552 2.27 22.67 2.14
N THR A 553 1.25 23.52 2.13
CA THR A 553 0.08 23.37 3.00
C THR A 553 -1.20 23.38 2.19
N ARG A 554 -2.19 22.61 2.64
CA ARG A 554 -3.50 22.51 2.01
C ARG A 554 -4.59 22.26 3.05
N GLY A 555 -5.72 22.96 2.91
CA GLY A 555 -6.95 22.68 3.66
C GLY A 555 -8.06 22.25 2.72
N ASP A 556 -8.79 21.20 3.05
CA ASP A 556 -9.95 20.72 2.30
C ASP A 556 -11.14 20.52 3.25
N THR A 557 -12.32 20.90 2.78
CA THR A 557 -13.58 20.57 3.44
C THR A 557 -14.43 19.67 2.56
N ALA A 558 -15.16 18.74 3.14
CA ALA A 558 -16.08 17.87 2.41
C ALA A 558 -17.39 17.69 3.15
N ILE A 559 -18.49 17.71 2.40
CA ILE A 559 -19.81 17.29 2.86
C ILE A 559 -20.17 16.03 2.10
N THR A 560 -20.31 14.92 2.81
CA THR A 560 -20.81 13.68 2.23
C THR A 560 -22.19 13.37 2.79
N TRP A 561 -23.05 12.81 1.93
CA TRP A 561 -24.42 12.46 2.30
C TRP A 561 -24.82 11.12 1.71
N SER A 562 -25.82 10.51 2.32
CA SER A 562 -26.48 9.32 1.80
C SER A 562 -27.99 9.40 2.05
N LEU A 563 -28.78 8.91 1.11
CA LEU A 563 -30.22 8.78 1.21
C LEU A 563 -30.62 7.41 0.68
N SER A 564 -31.32 6.63 1.50
CA SER A 564 -31.85 5.34 1.09
C SER A 564 -33.31 5.22 1.48
N MET A 565 -34.07 4.51 0.66
CA MET A 565 -35.43 4.08 0.97
C MET A 565 -35.51 2.57 0.79
N GLU A 566 -36.00 1.89 1.81
CA GLU A 566 -36.16 0.45 1.84
C GLU A 566 -37.64 0.07 1.95
N LYS A 567 -37.98 -1.04 1.30
CA LYS A 567 -39.31 -1.63 1.35
C LYS A 567 -39.23 -3.15 1.46
N ASP A 568 -39.67 -3.71 2.58
CA ASP A 568 -39.85 -5.15 2.71
C ASP A 568 -41.12 -5.54 1.94
N LEU A 569 -40.94 -6.27 0.85
CA LEU A 569 -42.05 -6.78 0.04
C LEU A 569 -42.63 -8.07 0.67
N ARG A 570 -41.76 -8.85 1.30
CA ARG A 570 -42.01 -10.07 2.07
C ARG A 570 -40.89 -10.24 3.10
N ASP A 571 -41.04 -11.17 4.01
CA ASP A 571 -40.04 -11.45 5.05
C ASP A 571 -38.64 -11.82 4.50
N ASP A 572 -38.60 -12.34 3.26
CA ASP A 572 -37.41 -12.80 2.57
C ASP A 572 -36.98 -11.91 1.38
N ILE A 573 -37.71 -10.79 1.13
CA ILE A 573 -37.44 -9.90 -0.02
C ILE A 573 -37.55 -8.44 0.39
N MET A 574 -36.42 -7.75 0.37
CA MET A 574 -36.32 -6.30 0.49
C MET A 574 -35.98 -5.66 -0.86
N LEU A 575 -36.63 -4.55 -1.19
CA LEU A 575 -36.26 -3.65 -2.29
C LEU A 575 -35.74 -2.36 -1.71
N TYR A 576 -34.63 -1.86 -2.22
CA TYR A 576 -34.11 -0.55 -1.84
C TYR A 576 -33.71 0.32 -3.03
N VAL A 577 -33.72 1.63 -2.81
CA VAL A 577 -33.13 2.63 -3.68
C VAL A 577 -32.22 3.48 -2.83
N SER A 578 -31.00 3.69 -3.26
CA SER A 578 -30.03 4.50 -2.54
C SER A 578 -29.28 5.47 -3.44
N ALA A 579 -28.88 6.60 -2.84
CA ALA A 579 -27.95 7.55 -3.41
C ALA A 579 -26.92 7.93 -2.33
N ALA A 580 -25.64 7.94 -2.66
CA ALA A 580 -24.59 8.23 -1.71
C ALA A 580 -23.41 8.96 -2.37
N THR A 581 -22.70 9.75 -1.56
CA THR A 581 -21.47 10.42 -1.97
C THR A 581 -20.29 9.97 -1.12
N GLY A 582 -19.11 9.99 -1.75
CA GLY A 582 -17.83 9.77 -1.10
C GLY A 582 -16.78 10.72 -1.66
N TYR A 583 -15.65 10.83 -0.99
CA TYR A 583 -14.52 11.58 -1.49
C TYR A 583 -13.20 10.94 -1.07
N LYS A 584 -12.19 11.17 -1.89
CA LYS A 584 -10.78 10.93 -1.56
C LYS A 584 -10.10 12.28 -1.43
N SER A 585 -9.27 12.43 -0.41
CA SER A 585 -8.54 13.66 -0.13
C SER A 585 -7.62 14.07 -1.27
N GLY A 586 -7.47 15.37 -1.45
CA GLY A 586 -6.38 15.96 -2.21
C GLY A 586 -5.04 15.83 -1.46
N GLY A 587 -3.96 16.25 -2.11
CA GLY A 587 -2.62 16.14 -1.51
C GLY A 587 -1.54 16.71 -2.40
N PHE A 588 -0.32 16.22 -2.21
CA PHE A 588 0.87 16.67 -2.92
C PHE A 588 1.62 15.47 -3.50
N ASN A 589 1.97 15.51 -4.78
CA ASN A 589 2.82 14.49 -5.41
C ASN A 589 4.26 14.60 -4.89
N SER A 590 4.84 13.47 -4.49
CA SER A 590 6.22 13.38 -4.02
C SER A 590 7.24 13.57 -5.13
N THR A 591 6.96 13.03 -6.32
CA THR A 591 7.95 12.85 -7.40
C THR A 591 7.67 13.65 -8.66
N SER A 592 6.50 14.27 -8.81
CA SER A 592 6.11 14.91 -10.06
C SER A 592 6.06 16.42 -9.97
N GLY A 593 6.27 17.04 -11.09
CA GLY A 593 6.06 18.46 -11.31
C GLY A 593 7.30 19.16 -11.82
N LEU A 594 7.16 19.77 -12.97
CA LEU A 594 8.17 20.66 -13.53
C LEU A 594 8.19 22.01 -12.80
N ASP A 595 7.18 22.26 -11.96
CA ASP A 595 7.07 23.43 -11.09
C ASP A 595 6.30 23.08 -9.80
N ASN A 596 6.44 23.92 -8.78
CA ASN A 596 5.80 23.72 -7.48
C ASN A 596 4.25 23.76 -7.55
N LEU A 597 3.68 24.36 -8.60
CA LEU A 597 2.24 24.47 -8.79
C LEU A 597 1.61 23.14 -9.24
N SER A 598 2.37 22.27 -9.90
CA SER A 598 1.89 20.97 -10.38
C SER A 598 1.96 19.85 -9.34
N ARG A 599 2.50 20.12 -8.15
CA ARG A 599 2.59 19.12 -7.07
C ARG A 599 1.26 18.89 -6.37
N ALA A 600 0.47 19.94 -6.14
CA ALA A 600 -0.84 19.81 -5.53
C ALA A 600 -1.84 19.15 -6.49
N PHE A 601 -2.66 18.26 -5.96
CA PHE A 601 -3.81 17.68 -6.66
C PHE A 601 -5.08 17.83 -5.81
N ASP A 602 -6.22 17.97 -6.47
CA ASP A 602 -7.49 18.19 -5.82
C ASP A 602 -8.11 16.89 -5.30
N LYS A 603 -9.06 17.01 -4.35
CA LYS A 603 -9.89 15.91 -3.90
C LYS A 603 -10.69 15.31 -5.05
N THR A 604 -10.93 14.01 -5.00
CA THR A 604 -11.82 13.29 -5.92
C THR A 604 -13.15 13.04 -5.24
N GLU A 605 -14.25 13.34 -5.90
CA GLU A 605 -15.61 13.11 -5.40
C GLU A 605 -16.33 12.06 -6.25
N THR A 606 -17.14 11.23 -5.60
CA THR A 606 -17.90 10.15 -6.23
C THR A 606 -19.36 10.24 -5.81
N GLU A 607 -20.26 10.04 -6.76
CA GLU A 607 -21.69 9.87 -6.52
C GLU A 607 -22.13 8.50 -7.03
N SER A 608 -22.96 7.80 -6.26
CA SER A 608 -23.51 6.49 -6.61
C SER A 608 -25.01 6.48 -6.46
N PHE A 609 -25.68 5.76 -7.36
CA PHE A 609 -27.10 5.46 -7.31
C PHE A 609 -27.27 3.95 -7.49
N GLU A 610 -28.03 3.34 -6.57
CA GLU A 610 -28.27 1.89 -6.57
C GLU A 610 -29.77 1.57 -6.47
N LEU A 611 -30.16 0.46 -7.07
CA LEU A 611 -31.49 -0.14 -7.00
C LEU A 611 -31.35 -1.65 -6.81
#